data_d6035376478102c2cc324039ea9002cf
#
_entry.id   d6035376478102c2cc324039ea9002cf
#
_cell.length_a   1.000
_cell.length_b   1.000
_cell.length_c   1.000
_cell.angle_alpha   90.00
_cell.angle_beta   90.00
_cell.angle_gamma   90.00
#
_symmetry.space_group_name_H-M   'P 1'
#
loop_
_entity.id
_entity.type
_entity.pdbx_description
1 polymer ?
#
loop_
_entity_poly.entity_id
_entity_poly.type
_entity_poly.pdbx_seq_one_letter_code
_entity_poly.pdbx_strand_id
1 'polypeptide(L)'
;TNLPKALFYYDGAKNKYYSEDDSGELTDDYIQILAPTKELINAANESDNWNDSSYVLLYHTHSFKILFCGDADENTIRHLLEYHKDEISNLDVLIAPHHGRDSDKDFTFLDIMNPKLTLIGNAKCKYLAYNQWNMRKLKHITNNQAGNILLEFDSNTMRVSVYNKVFADSYCQENWRHDSWQNYGVDGYWIIFDMSK
;
A
#
# COMPACT_ATOMS: atom_id res chain seq x y z
N THR A 1 -3.20 -31.52 -7.57
CA THR A 1 -1.94 -30.80 -7.83
C THR A 1 -1.40 -30.34 -6.51
N ASN A 2 -0.32 -30.98 -6.02
CA ASN A 2 0.39 -30.53 -4.83
C ASN A 2 1.10 -29.22 -5.20
N LEU A 3 0.47 -28.09 -4.93
CA LEU A 3 1.17 -26.82 -4.92
C LEU A 3 2.22 -26.86 -3.82
N PRO A 4 3.44 -26.34 -4.05
CA PRO A 4 4.42 -26.24 -2.99
C PRO A 4 3.84 -25.39 -1.87
N LYS A 5 3.88 -25.90 -0.63
CA LYS A 5 3.51 -25.14 0.55
C LYS A 5 4.42 -23.90 0.64
N ALA A 6 3.89 -22.80 1.15
CA ALA A 6 4.72 -21.65 1.45
C ALA A 6 5.82 -22.06 2.44
N LEU A 7 7.06 -21.88 2.06
CA LEU A 7 8.22 -22.33 2.84
C LEU A 7 9.02 -21.18 3.44
N PHE A 8 8.79 -19.96 2.93
CA PHE A 8 9.54 -18.79 3.33
C PHE A 8 8.73 -17.96 4.32
N TYR A 9 9.33 -17.65 5.42
CA TYR A 9 8.82 -16.74 6.42
C TYR A 9 9.96 -15.91 6.99
N TYR A 10 9.60 -14.81 7.57
CA TYR A 10 10.53 -14.00 8.33
C TYR A 10 10.67 -14.57 9.75
N ASP A 11 11.90 -14.92 10.16
CA ASP A 11 12.18 -15.56 11.46
C ASP A 11 12.50 -14.56 12.59
N GLY A 12 12.42 -13.27 12.31
CA GLY A 12 12.65 -12.22 13.30
C GLY A 12 14.09 -11.75 13.46
N ALA A 13 15.06 -12.42 12.86
CA ALA A 13 16.48 -12.12 13.09
C ALA A 13 16.89 -10.75 12.53
N LYS A 14 16.39 -10.36 11.35
CA LYS A 14 16.62 -9.05 10.74
C LYS A 14 15.41 -8.64 9.90
N ASN A 15 14.64 -7.68 10.39
CA ASN A 15 13.43 -7.23 9.70
C ASN A 15 13.51 -5.83 9.10
N LYS A 16 14.60 -5.12 9.33
CA LYS A 16 14.83 -3.79 8.75
C LYS A 16 16.05 -3.80 7.87
N TYR A 17 15.91 -3.29 6.66
CA TYR A 17 16.95 -3.17 5.64
C TYR A 17 17.03 -1.70 5.26
N TYR A 18 18.09 -1.05 5.71
CA TYR A 18 18.35 0.37 5.44
C TYR A 18 18.98 0.53 4.07
N SER A 19 18.70 1.64 3.40
CA SER A 19 19.45 2.06 2.23
C SER A 19 20.78 2.68 2.63
N GLU A 20 21.70 2.72 1.68
CA GLU A 20 23.02 3.37 1.80
C GLU A 20 23.06 4.55 0.83
N ASP A 21 23.72 5.62 1.21
CA ASP A 21 24.02 6.74 0.34
C ASP A 21 25.26 6.46 -0.55
N ASP A 22 25.63 7.42 -1.38
CA ASP A 22 26.77 7.29 -2.29
C ASP A 22 28.13 7.11 -1.58
N SER A 23 28.21 7.43 -0.28
CA SER A 23 29.41 7.20 0.56
C SER A 23 29.41 5.83 1.23
N GLY A 24 28.31 5.07 1.16
CA GLY A 24 28.09 3.79 1.83
C GLY A 24 27.65 3.95 3.29
N GLU A 25 27.21 5.15 3.70
CA GLU A 25 26.60 5.37 5.02
C GLU A 25 25.11 5.04 4.97
N LEU A 26 24.60 4.42 6.07
CA LEU A 26 23.18 4.09 6.18
C LEU A 26 22.34 5.37 6.26
N THR A 27 21.26 5.40 5.47
CA THR A 27 20.28 6.47 5.50
C THR A 27 19.14 6.13 6.48
N ASP A 28 18.21 7.07 6.69
CA ASP A 28 16.98 6.84 7.46
C ASP A 28 15.90 6.08 6.67
N ASP A 29 16.15 5.83 5.37
CA ASP A 29 15.24 5.07 4.53
C ASP A 29 15.40 3.58 4.76
N TYR A 30 14.30 2.86 4.95
CA TYR A 30 14.34 1.42 5.17
C TYR A 30 13.09 0.70 4.66
N ILE A 31 13.26 -0.59 4.40
CA ILE A 31 12.16 -1.54 4.25
C ILE A 31 12.13 -2.43 5.49
N GLN A 32 10.96 -2.54 6.12
CA GLN A 32 10.71 -3.46 7.23
C GLN A 32 9.72 -4.54 6.81
N ILE A 33 10.07 -5.81 7.07
CA ILE A 33 9.18 -6.95 6.88
C ILE A 33 8.34 -7.09 8.16
N LEU A 34 7.01 -7.00 8.04
CA LEU A 34 6.07 -7.13 9.14
C LEU A 34 5.36 -8.50 9.15
N ALA A 35 5.22 -9.13 7.98
CA ALA A 35 4.63 -10.45 7.76
C ALA A 35 5.26 -11.08 6.51
N PRO A 36 5.14 -12.43 6.31
CA PRO A 36 4.50 -13.38 7.22
C PRO A 36 5.44 -13.84 8.34
N THR A 37 4.87 -14.23 9.47
CA THR A 37 5.56 -15.00 10.51
C THR A 37 5.41 -16.50 10.26
N LYS A 38 6.15 -17.30 11.01
CA LYS A 38 6.02 -18.77 10.95
C LYS A 38 4.61 -19.25 11.31
N GLU A 39 3.99 -18.60 12.27
CA GLU A 39 2.63 -18.90 12.74
C GLU A 39 1.61 -18.61 11.63
N LEU A 40 1.73 -17.48 10.94
CA LEU A 40 0.88 -17.13 9.79
C LEU A 40 1.03 -18.14 8.65
N ILE A 41 2.27 -18.53 8.32
CA ILE A 41 2.52 -19.56 7.30
C ILE A 41 1.87 -20.90 7.67
N ASN A 42 2.00 -21.33 8.95
CA ASN A 42 1.38 -22.56 9.41
C ASN A 42 -0.15 -22.48 9.31
N ALA A 43 -0.75 -21.38 9.80
CA ALA A 43 -2.19 -21.16 9.72
C ALA A 43 -2.70 -21.13 8.27
N ALA A 44 -1.97 -20.47 7.37
CA ALA A 44 -2.29 -20.45 5.94
C ALA A 44 -2.22 -21.84 5.29
N ASN A 45 -1.24 -22.65 5.68
CA ASN A 45 -1.12 -24.04 5.21
C ASN A 45 -2.22 -24.97 5.75
N GLU A 46 -2.69 -24.74 6.97
CA GLU A 46 -3.76 -25.52 7.61
C GLU A 46 -5.15 -25.16 7.06
N SER A 47 -5.38 -23.89 6.73
CA SER A 47 -6.67 -23.39 6.24
C SER A 47 -6.78 -23.35 4.71
N ASP A 48 -5.70 -23.67 3.98
CA ASP A 48 -5.58 -23.46 2.53
C ASP A 48 -5.82 -21.99 2.09
N ASN A 49 -5.72 -21.04 3.02
CA ASN A 49 -5.80 -19.60 2.74
C ASN A 49 -4.39 -19.01 2.52
N TRP A 50 -3.86 -19.21 1.33
CA TRP A 50 -2.49 -18.77 0.95
C TRP A 50 -2.29 -17.25 1.00
N ASN A 51 -3.36 -16.47 0.98
CA ASN A 51 -3.30 -15.02 1.06
C ASN A 51 -2.69 -14.55 2.39
N ASP A 52 -2.94 -15.29 3.48
CA ASP A 52 -2.34 -15.01 4.79
C ASP A 52 -0.83 -15.35 4.88
N SER A 53 -0.23 -15.85 3.79
CA SER A 53 1.23 -16.00 3.66
C SER A 53 1.90 -14.88 2.88
N SER A 54 1.17 -13.82 2.55
CA SER A 54 1.69 -12.67 1.82
C SER A 54 2.74 -11.90 2.61
N TYR A 55 3.77 -11.41 1.91
CA TYR A 55 4.68 -10.45 2.50
C TYR A 55 3.96 -9.12 2.71
N VAL A 56 4.10 -8.58 3.93
CA VAL A 56 3.73 -7.21 4.26
C VAL A 56 4.98 -6.42 4.56
N LEU A 57 5.19 -5.36 3.78
CA LEU A 57 6.38 -4.54 3.84
C LEU A 57 6.02 -3.11 4.20
N LEU A 58 6.64 -2.57 5.24
CA LEU A 58 6.62 -1.15 5.53
C LEU A 58 7.85 -0.52 4.90
N TYR A 59 7.65 0.36 3.93
CA TYR A 59 8.70 1.20 3.38
C TYR A 59 8.63 2.58 4.04
N HIS A 60 9.72 2.97 4.65
CA HIS A 60 9.94 4.29 5.20
C HIS A 60 10.96 5.03 4.33
N THR A 61 10.57 6.18 3.79
CA THR A 61 11.47 7.03 3.01
C THR A 61 11.26 8.48 3.42
N HIS A 62 12.34 9.18 3.72
CA HIS A 62 12.28 10.52 4.31
C HIS A 62 11.38 10.49 5.56
N SER A 63 10.26 11.21 5.52
CA SER A 63 9.25 11.21 6.59
C SER A 63 8.00 10.39 6.26
N PHE A 64 7.94 9.73 5.09
CA PHE A 64 6.75 9.03 4.60
C PHE A 64 6.75 7.55 4.96
N LYS A 65 5.55 7.03 5.27
CA LYS A 65 5.29 5.62 5.55
C LYS A 65 4.38 5.03 4.47
N ILE A 66 4.87 4.02 3.78
CA ILE A 66 4.14 3.29 2.73
C ILE A 66 4.01 1.83 3.15
N LEU A 67 2.79 1.30 3.25
CA LEU A 67 2.55 -0.10 3.57
C LEU A 67 2.13 -0.87 2.32
N PHE A 68 2.89 -1.90 1.98
CA PHE A 68 2.56 -2.86 0.93
C PHE A 68 2.00 -4.12 1.57
N CYS A 69 0.73 -4.43 1.32
CA CYS A 69 0.05 -5.54 1.98
C CYS A 69 0.01 -6.84 1.16
N GLY A 70 0.40 -6.81 -0.13
CA GLY A 70 0.20 -7.97 -1.00
C GLY A 70 -1.27 -8.41 -0.99
N ASP A 71 -1.49 -9.71 -0.99
CA ASP A 71 -2.85 -10.29 -0.90
C ASP A 71 -3.25 -10.63 0.55
N ALA A 72 -2.61 -9.99 1.55
CA ALA A 72 -2.88 -10.21 2.96
C ALA A 72 -4.38 -10.26 3.27
N ASP A 73 -4.79 -11.27 4.04
CA ASP A 73 -6.17 -11.48 4.42
C ASP A 73 -6.37 -11.34 5.94
N GLU A 74 -7.45 -11.81 6.49
CA GLU A 74 -7.92 -11.54 7.85
C GLU A 74 -6.88 -11.85 8.94
N ASN A 75 -6.20 -13.01 8.89
CA ASN A 75 -5.23 -13.39 9.93
C ASN A 75 -4.00 -12.49 9.91
N THR A 76 -3.51 -12.13 8.70
CA THR A 76 -2.39 -11.21 8.56
C THR A 76 -2.75 -9.81 9.04
N ILE A 77 -3.93 -9.31 8.67
CA ILE A 77 -4.40 -7.98 9.13
C ILE A 77 -4.50 -7.95 10.67
N ARG A 78 -5.08 -8.99 11.28
CA ARG A 78 -5.17 -9.09 12.75
C ARG A 78 -3.79 -9.10 13.40
N HIS A 79 -2.84 -9.87 12.86
CA HIS A 79 -1.46 -9.87 13.32
C HIS A 79 -0.83 -8.46 13.27
N LEU A 80 -1.01 -7.74 12.18
CA LEU A 80 -0.49 -6.36 12.05
C LEU A 80 -1.09 -5.43 13.11
N LEU A 81 -2.39 -5.52 13.37
CA LEU A 81 -3.07 -4.69 14.37
C LEU A 81 -2.66 -5.01 15.80
N GLU A 82 -2.31 -6.26 16.06
CA GLU A 82 -1.91 -6.73 17.39
C GLU A 82 -0.44 -6.39 17.70
N TYR A 83 0.47 -6.62 16.75
CA TYR A 83 1.91 -6.55 17.00
C TYR A 83 2.63 -5.35 16.37
N HIS A 84 2.01 -4.67 15.40
CA HIS A 84 2.63 -3.60 14.61
C HIS A 84 1.78 -2.33 14.55
N LYS A 85 0.83 -2.18 15.47
CA LYS A 85 -0.13 -1.08 15.45
C LYS A 85 0.51 0.30 15.36
N ASP A 86 1.58 0.54 16.09
CA ASP A 86 2.25 1.85 16.12
C ASP A 86 2.96 2.15 14.81
N GLU A 87 3.60 1.14 14.20
CA GLU A 87 4.30 1.28 12.93
C GLU A 87 3.32 1.59 11.79
N ILE A 88 2.15 0.93 11.78
CA ILE A 88 1.17 1.02 10.68
C ILE A 88 0.08 2.07 10.90
N SER A 89 0.09 2.81 12.01
CA SER A 89 -0.87 3.89 12.26
C SER A 89 -0.53 5.13 11.44
N ASN A 90 -1.57 5.81 10.93
CA ASN A 90 -1.46 7.06 10.16
C ASN A 90 -0.45 6.95 9.00
N LEU A 91 -0.73 6.05 8.09
CA LEU A 91 0.06 5.83 6.87
C LEU A 91 -0.07 7.02 5.91
N ASP A 92 1.00 7.32 5.18
CA ASP A 92 0.89 8.24 4.06
C ASP A 92 0.31 7.52 2.84
N VAL A 93 0.78 6.29 2.56
CA VAL A 93 0.23 5.47 1.48
C VAL A 93 -0.04 4.04 1.96
N LEU A 94 -1.21 3.54 1.62
CA LEU A 94 -1.57 2.12 1.76
C LEU A 94 -1.73 1.51 0.37
N ILE A 95 -0.95 0.46 0.08
CA ILE A 95 -1.26 -0.44 -1.03
C ILE A 95 -2.27 -1.45 -0.49
N ALA A 96 -3.51 -1.34 -0.95
CA ALA A 96 -4.64 -2.06 -0.37
C ALA A 96 -4.42 -3.57 -0.32
N PRO A 97 -4.69 -4.23 0.83
CA PRO A 97 -4.58 -5.67 0.94
C PRO A 97 -5.55 -6.35 -0.03
N HIS A 98 -5.10 -7.41 -0.67
CA HIS A 98 -5.86 -8.22 -1.62
C HIS A 98 -6.57 -7.35 -2.68
N HIS A 99 -5.83 -6.40 -3.26
CA HIS A 99 -6.33 -5.45 -4.26
C HIS A 99 -7.50 -4.57 -3.81
N GLY A 100 -7.78 -4.47 -2.51
CA GLY A 100 -8.96 -3.75 -1.99
C GLY A 100 -10.28 -4.50 -2.20
N ARG A 101 -10.24 -5.84 -2.35
CA ARG A 101 -11.44 -6.67 -2.57
C ARG A 101 -12.29 -6.75 -1.32
N ASP A 102 -13.60 -6.80 -1.56
CA ASP A 102 -14.59 -7.21 -0.57
C ASP A 102 -14.56 -8.73 -0.46
N SER A 103 -13.95 -9.25 0.60
CA SER A 103 -13.79 -10.67 0.87
C SER A 103 -14.28 -11.00 2.28
N ASP A 104 -15.39 -10.38 2.68
CA ASP A 104 -16.03 -10.54 4.00
C ASP A 104 -15.10 -10.20 5.20
N LYS A 105 -13.98 -9.50 4.93
CA LYS A 105 -13.05 -9.08 5.98
C LYS A 105 -13.54 -7.86 6.75
N ASP A 106 -13.05 -7.76 7.98
CA ASP A 106 -13.26 -6.57 8.79
C ASP A 106 -12.38 -5.41 8.30
N PHE A 107 -13.01 -4.31 7.85
CA PHE A 107 -12.33 -3.11 7.39
C PHE A 107 -12.01 -2.10 8.50
N THR A 108 -12.16 -2.46 9.78
CA THR A 108 -11.79 -1.58 10.91
C THR A 108 -10.29 -1.26 10.93
N PHE A 109 -9.45 -2.06 10.26
CA PHE A 109 -8.04 -1.73 10.10
C PHE A 109 -7.83 -0.35 9.44
N LEU A 110 -8.74 0.09 8.57
CA LEU A 110 -8.67 1.41 7.95
C LEU A 110 -8.79 2.56 8.95
N ASP A 111 -9.50 2.35 10.06
CA ASP A 111 -9.65 3.36 11.12
C ASP A 111 -8.33 3.55 11.90
N ILE A 112 -7.50 2.51 11.97
CA ILE A 112 -6.19 2.54 12.64
C ILE A 112 -5.10 3.01 11.68
N MET A 113 -5.03 2.39 10.50
CA MET A 113 -4.04 2.73 9.48
C MET A 113 -4.23 4.16 8.96
N ASN A 114 -5.48 4.63 8.89
CA ASN A 114 -5.89 5.99 8.52
C ASN A 114 -5.04 6.58 7.37
N PRO A 115 -4.97 5.91 6.20
CA PRO A 115 -4.05 6.30 5.14
C PRO A 115 -4.46 7.63 4.50
N LYS A 116 -3.50 8.50 4.22
CA LYS A 116 -3.74 9.73 3.44
C LYS A 116 -4.11 9.43 1.99
N LEU A 117 -3.55 8.33 1.44
CA LEU A 117 -3.86 7.81 0.12
C LEU A 117 -3.86 6.29 0.13
N THR A 118 -4.87 5.67 -0.47
CA THR A 118 -4.85 4.22 -0.75
C THR A 118 -4.75 3.97 -2.24
N LEU A 119 -3.82 3.10 -2.63
CA LEU A 119 -3.73 2.57 -3.99
C LEU A 119 -4.40 1.20 -4.04
N ILE A 120 -5.46 1.12 -4.83
CA ILE A 120 -6.26 -0.09 -5.01
C ILE A 120 -5.78 -0.81 -6.27
N GLY A 121 -5.47 -2.09 -6.14
CA GLY A 121 -4.93 -2.91 -7.22
C GLY A 121 -5.92 -3.21 -8.34
N ASN A 122 -5.43 -3.94 -9.35
CA ASN A 122 -6.21 -4.30 -10.52
C ASN A 122 -7.13 -5.51 -10.22
N ALA A 123 -8.39 -5.25 -9.94
CA ALA A 123 -9.44 -6.26 -9.81
C ALA A 123 -10.73 -5.77 -10.49
N LYS A 124 -11.65 -6.70 -10.80
CA LYS A 124 -12.96 -6.29 -11.36
C LYS A 124 -13.69 -5.42 -10.35
N CYS A 125 -14.18 -4.25 -10.77
CA CYS A 125 -14.83 -3.25 -9.91
C CYS A 125 -15.93 -3.83 -9.00
N LYS A 126 -16.68 -4.84 -9.47
CA LYS A 126 -17.73 -5.50 -8.68
C LYS A 126 -17.23 -6.25 -7.44
N TYR A 127 -15.94 -6.47 -7.33
CA TYR A 127 -15.30 -7.14 -6.17
C TYR A 127 -14.57 -6.16 -5.26
N LEU A 128 -14.56 -4.87 -5.57
CA LEU A 128 -13.83 -3.86 -4.81
C LEU A 128 -14.73 -3.22 -3.74
N ALA A 129 -14.19 -3.11 -2.54
CA ALA A 129 -14.90 -2.58 -1.37
C ALA A 129 -14.85 -1.04 -1.28
N TYR A 130 -15.05 -0.32 -2.39
CA TYR A 130 -14.96 1.16 -2.43
C TYR A 130 -15.75 1.86 -1.33
N ASN A 131 -16.93 1.32 -0.98
CA ASN A 131 -17.76 1.83 0.08
C ASN A 131 -17.03 1.94 1.42
N GLN A 132 -16.08 1.06 1.70
CA GLN A 132 -15.32 1.07 2.95
C GLN A 132 -14.42 2.30 3.07
N TRP A 133 -13.78 2.71 1.96
CA TRP A 133 -12.99 3.94 1.90
C TRP A 133 -13.88 5.18 1.88
N ASN A 134 -14.96 5.15 1.09
CA ASN A 134 -15.90 6.28 0.95
C ASN A 134 -16.58 6.63 2.27
N MET A 135 -17.05 5.64 3.04
CA MET A 135 -17.67 5.88 4.36
C MET A 135 -16.72 6.56 5.34
N ARG A 136 -15.42 6.26 5.24
CA ARG A 136 -14.36 6.84 6.07
C ARG A 136 -13.78 8.14 5.49
N LYS A 137 -14.23 8.56 4.31
CA LYS A 137 -13.71 9.71 3.55
C LYS A 137 -12.21 9.60 3.25
N LEU A 138 -11.70 8.38 3.10
CA LEU A 138 -10.32 8.10 2.75
C LEU A 138 -10.12 8.22 1.25
N LYS A 139 -9.06 8.93 0.84
CA LYS A 139 -8.69 9.06 -0.58
C LYS A 139 -8.21 7.71 -1.13
N HIS A 140 -8.67 7.36 -2.31
CA HIS A 140 -8.19 6.16 -2.99
C HIS A 140 -8.16 6.34 -4.51
N ILE A 141 -7.25 5.62 -5.15
CA ILE A 141 -7.05 5.59 -6.60
C ILE A 141 -6.90 4.14 -7.01
N THR A 142 -7.48 3.77 -8.16
CA THR A 142 -7.36 2.41 -8.69
C THR A 142 -6.54 2.36 -9.97
N ASN A 143 -5.71 1.33 -10.11
CA ASN A 143 -4.97 1.07 -11.34
C ASN A 143 -5.89 0.89 -12.56
N ASN A 144 -7.09 0.31 -12.35
CA ASN A 144 -8.07 0.11 -13.43
C ASN A 144 -8.43 1.42 -14.15
N GLN A 145 -8.47 2.52 -13.41
CA GLN A 145 -8.87 3.84 -13.92
C GLN A 145 -7.64 4.71 -14.21
N ALA A 146 -6.69 4.74 -13.30
CA ALA A 146 -5.52 5.62 -13.38
C ALA A 146 -4.42 5.11 -14.32
N GLY A 147 -4.42 3.81 -14.64
CA GLY A 147 -3.27 3.16 -15.27
C GLY A 147 -2.11 3.02 -14.28
N ASN A 148 -0.89 3.19 -14.76
CA ASN A 148 0.27 3.22 -13.87
C ASN A 148 0.21 4.46 -12.98
N ILE A 149 0.62 4.28 -11.71
CA ILE A 149 0.68 5.35 -10.71
C ILE A 149 2.14 5.52 -10.31
N LEU A 150 2.62 6.74 -10.33
CA LEU A 150 3.97 7.12 -9.94
C LEU A 150 3.89 7.95 -8.66
N LEU A 151 4.67 7.56 -7.67
CA LEU A 151 4.89 8.31 -6.44
C LEU A 151 6.34 8.78 -6.41
N GLU A 152 6.55 10.09 -6.33
CA GLU A 152 7.86 10.71 -6.22
C GLU A 152 7.96 11.38 -4.87
N PHE A 153 9.02 11.10 -4.13
CA PHE A 153 9.23 11.62 -2.78
C PHE A 153 10.42 12.57 -2.75
N ASP A 154 10.26 13.66 -2.04
CA ASP A 154 11.36 14.45 -1.51
C ASP A 154 11.24 14.55 0.02
N SER A 155 12.07 15.35 0.68
CA SER A 155 12.13 15.41 2.15
C SER A 155 10.77 15.64 2.82
N ASN A 156 9.87 16.41 2.22
CA ASN A 156 8.60 16.80 2.85
C ASN A 156 7.39 16.70 1.92
N THR A 157 7.56 16.33 0.66
CA THR A 157 6.49 16.30 -0.32
C THR A 157 6.45 14.96 -1.03
N MET A 158 5.26 14.41 -1.21
CA MET A 158 4.99 13.29 -2.09
C MET A 158 4.16 13.78 -3.27
N ARG A 159 4.69 13.63 -4.48
CA ARG A 159 3.97 13.88 -5.72
C ARG A 159 3.30 12.64 -6.21
N VAL A 160 2.04 12.77 -6.64
CA VAL A 160 1.27 11.67 -7.21
C VAL A 160 0.96 11.98 -8.66
N SER A 161 1.41 11.10 -9.55
CA SER A 161 1.19 11.19 -10.99
C SER A 161 0.57 9.90 -11.51
N VAL A 162 -0.25 10.00 -12.55
CA VAL A 162 -0.92 8.85 -13.19
C VAL A 162 -0.73 8.87 -14.69
N TYR A 163 -0.77 7.69 -15.32
CA TYR A 163 -0.57 7.56 -16.76
C TYR A 163 -1.79 7.97 -17.57
N ASN A 164 -3.00 7.70 -17.06
CA ASN A 164 -4.24 7.99 -17.77
C ASN A 164 -4.64 9.47 -17.61
N LYS A 165 -4.44 10.26 -18.68
CA LYS A 165 -4.79 11.69 -18.68
C LYS A 165 -6.26 11.98 -18.43
N VAL A 166 -7.16 11.19 -19.03
CA VAL A 166 -8.61 11.40 -18.87
C VAL A 166 -9.02 11.22 -17.42
N PHE A 167 -8.49 10.18 -16.77
CA PHE A 167 -8.68 9.99 -15.33
C PHE A 167 -8.07 11.14 -14.53
N ALA A 168 -6.86 11.56 -14.86
CA ALA A 168 -6.17 12.64 -14.17
C ALA A 168 -6.97 13.94 -14.18
N ASP A 169 -7.47 14.35 -15.34
CA ASP A 169 -8.28 15.57 -15.49
C ASP A 169 -9.58 15.47 -14.69
N SER A 170 -10.31 14.36 -14.81
CA SER A 170 -11.55 14.13 -14.07
C SER A 170 -11.32 14.15 -12.56
N TYR A 171 -10.26 13.48 -12.08
CA TYR A 171 -9.90 13.43 -10.69
C TYR A 171 -9.55 14.81 -10.11
N CYS A 172 -8.77 15.61 -10.86
CA CYS A 172 -8.42 16.97 -10.46
C CYS A 172 -9.64 17.88 -10.42
N GLN A 173 -10.51 17.82 -11.43
CA GLN A 173 -11.75 18.64 -11.48
C GLN A 173 -12.69 18.29 -10.31
N GLU A 174 -12.84 17.03 -9.98
CA GLU A 174 -13.72 16.58 -8.88
C GLU A 174 -13.16 16.96 -7.49
N ASN A 175 -11.84 16.83 -7.29
CA ASN A 175 -11.22 17.01 -5.98
C ASN A 175 -10.60 18.39 -5.77
N TRP A 176 -10.04 19.01 -6.81
CA TRP A 176 -9.24 20.23 -6.72
C TRP A 176 -9.77 21.38 -7.58
N ARG A 177 -10.73 21.12 -8.47
CA ARG A 177 -11.33 22.08 -9.43
C ARG A 177 -10.34 22.73 -10.39
N HIS A 178 -9.33 21.99 -10.79
CA HIS A 178 -8.36 22.38 -11.85
C HIS A 178 -8.01 21.17 -12.71
N ASP A 179 -7.35 21.40 -13.84
CA ASP A 179 -6.84 20.34 -14.72
C ASP A 179 -5.54 19.74 -14.15
N SER A 180 -5.22 18.51 -14.57
CA SER A 180 -3.94 17.89 -14.25
C SER A 180 -2.79 18.54 -15.01
N TRP A 181 -1.58 18.46 -14.44
CA TRP A 181 -0.36 18.94 -15.09
C TRP A 181 0.49 17.80 -15.62
N GLN A 182 1.14 18.02 -16.77
CA GLN A 182 2.10 17.04 -17.27
C GLN A 182 3.30 16.95 -16.32
N ASN A 183 3.71 15.71 -16.02
CA ASN A 183 4.96 15.49 -15.30
C ASN A 183 6.12 15.53 -16.29
N TYR A 184 6.85 16.65 -16.32
CA TYR A 184 7.98 16.84 -17.23
C TYR A 184 9.22 16.00 -16.86
N GLY A 185 9.26 15.42 -15.65
CA GLY A 185 10.33 14.53 -15.21
C GLY A 185 10.17 13.10 -15.71
N VAL A 186 8.93 12.68 -16.00
CA VAL A 186 8.60 11.32 -16.46
C VAL A 186 7.56 11.36 -17.56
N ASP A 187 7.96 11.01 -18.78
CA ASP A 187 7.09 11.06 -19.96
C ASP A 187 5.81 10.22 -19.81
N GLY A 188 4.72 10.81 -20.26
CA GLY A 188 3.40 10.14 -20.27
C GLY A 188 2.67 10.14 -18.93
N TYR A 189 3.19 10.79 -17.90
CA TYR A 189 2.53 10.94 -16.61
C TYR A 189 1.94 12.33 -16.40
N TRP A 190 0.84 12.36 -15.65
CA TRP A 190 0.09 13.57 -15.31
C TRP A 190 0.00 13.73 -13.81
N ILE A 191 0.50 14.82 -13.28
CA ILE A 191 0.44 15.16 -11.86
C ILE A 191 -1.00 15.46 -11.50
N ILE A 192 -1.50 14.79 -10.46
CA ILE A 192 -2.86 15.00 -9.97
C ILE A 192 -2.88 15.76 -8.64
N PHE A 193 -1.88 15.59 -7.78
CA PHE A 193 -1.66 16.40 -6.60
C PHE A 193 -0.28 16.16 -5.99
N ASP A 194 0.15 17.13 -5.19
CA ASP A 194 1.26 16.99 -4.25
C ASP A 194 0.68 16.92 -2.82
N MET A 195 1.30 16.12 -1.97
CA MET A 195 0.91 15.95 -0.57
C MET A 195 2.09 16.25 0.33
N SER A 196 1.93 17.21 1.22
CA SER A 196 2.94 17.53 2.23
C SER A 196 2.78 16.67 3.49
N LYS A 197 3.86 16.50 4.22
CA LYS A 197 3.89 15.80 5.50
C LYS A 197 3.16 16.58 6.60
#